data_c5d2ec41a39c9ad2c369971d35228862
#
_entry.id   c5d2ec41a39c9ad2c369971d35228862
#
_cell.length_a   1.000
_cell.length_b   1.000
_cell.length_c   1.000
_cell.angle_alpha   90.00
_cell.angle_beta   90.00
_cell.angle_gamma   90.00
#
_symmetry.space_group_name_H-M   'P 1'
#
loop_
_entity.id
_entity.type
_entity.pdbx_description
1 polymer ?
#
loop_
_entity_poly.entity_id
_entity_poly.type
_entity_poly.pdbx_seq_one_letter_code
_entity_poly.pdbx_strand_id
1 'polypeptide(L)'
;DVFKLESPVNVKTINDDDLISFKEIDKLTGRPWVMLSAGAGKEEFKKVLTLSFQAGCSGFLAGRAIWLEALSKYPDWKAINTILKNSSAKYLNELADLAKKQALPWYENQCFSNGGNLFPYRTSDFRHIYVEGLKK
;
A
#
# COMPACT_ATOMS: atom_id res chain seq x y z
N ASP A 1 -3.94 7.67 11.92
CA ASP A 1 -4.61 6.74 10.99
C ASP A 1 -3.84 6.65 9.67
N VAL A 2 -4.00 5.55 8.95
CA VAL A 2 -3.41 5.31 7.63
C VAL A 2 -4.53 5.18 6.61
N PHE A 3 -4.45 5.92 5.51
CA PHE A 3 -5.42 5.79 4.43
C PHE A 3 -5.08 4.60 3.52
N LYS A 4 -6.10 3.89 3.06
CA LYS A 4 -6.00 2.84 2.04
C LYS A 4 -6.66 3.35 0.77
N LEU A 5 -5.89 3.53 -0.28
CA LEU A 5 -6.34 4.21 -1.50
C LEU A 5 -6.11 3.36 -2.74
N GLU A 6 -6.98 3.47 -3.70
CA GLU A 6 -6.83 2.91 -5.04
C GLU A 6 -6.11 3.90 -5.96
N SER A 7 -5.59 3.40 -7.09
CA SER A 7 -4.95 4.25 -8.09
C SER A 7 -5.91 5.37 -8.57
N PRO A 8 -5.45 6.64 -8.58
CA PRO A 8 -6.26 7.75 -9.08
C PRO A 8 -6.43 7.72 -10.62
N VAL A 9 -5.65 6.88 -11.29
CA VAL A 9 -5.60 6.79 -12.75
C VAL A 9 -5.86 5.38 -13.24
N ASN A 10 -6.16 5.25 -14.52
CA ASN A 10 -6.36 3.94 -15.14
C ASN A 10 -5.02 3.18 -15.20
N VAL A 11 -4.94 2.07 -14.45
CA VAL A 11 -3.72 1.27 -14.32
C VAL A 11 -3.21 0.67 -15.63
N LYS A 12 -4.09 0.50 -16.64
CA LYS A 12 -3.72 -0.06 -17.95
C LYS A 12 -2.99 0.95 -18.86
N THR A 13 -3.20 2.23 -18.64
CA THR A 13 -2.62 3.31 -19.45
C THR A 13 -1.63 4.16 -18.68
N ILE A 14 -1.30 3.75 -17.46
CA ILE A 14 -0.44 4.50 -16.52
C ILE A 14 0.94 4.79 -17.14
N ASN A 15 1.37 6.04 -16.99
CA ASN A 15 2.66 6.56 -17.46
C ASN A 15 3.24 7.56 -16.45
N ASP A 16 4.43 8.09 -16.73
CA ASP A 16 5.17 8.95 -15.79
C ASP A 16 4.49 10.30 -15.52
N ASP A 17 3.69 10.82 -16.46
CA ASP A 17 2.95 12.09 -16.28
C ASP A 17 1.88 11.97 -15.19
N ASP A 18 1.40 10.75 -14.93
CA ASP A 18 0.40 10.46 -13.89
C ASP A 18 0.93 10.69 -12.46
N LEU A 19 2.23 10.88 -12.27
CA LEU A 19 2.82 11.19 -10.97
C LEU A 19 2.15 12.41 -10.30
N ILE A 20 1.66 13.34 -11.08
CA ILE A 20 0.95 14.54 -10.58
C ILE A 20 -0.27 14.13 -9.76
N SER A 21 -1.08 13.21 -10.26
CA SER A 21 -2.29 12.73 -9.58
C SER A 21 -1.97 12.02 -8.25
N PHE A 22 -0.86 11.26 -8.19
CA PHE A 22 -0.41 10.64 -6.94
C PHE A 22 0.09 11.68 -5.92
N LYS A 23 0.77 12.74 -6.37
CA LYS A 23 1.20 13.86 -5.50
C LYS A 23 0.00 14.66 -4.95
N GLU A 24 -1.06 14.79 -5.73
CA GLU A 24 -2.30 15.40 -5.24
C GLU A 24 -2.94 14.58 -4.12
N ILE A 25 -2.96 13.24 -4.24
CA ILE A 25 -3.42 12.35 -3.17
C ILE A 25 -2.61 12.58 -1.89
N ASP A 26 -1.28 12.57 -1.98
CA ASP A 26 -0.41 12.77 -0.81
C ASP A 26 -0.70 14.11 -0.12
N LYS A 27 -0.83 15.18 -0.90
CA LYS A 27 -1.17 16.51 -0.41
C LYS A 27 -2.55 16.54 0.26
N LEU A 28 -3.56 15.90 -0.32
CA LEU A 28 -4.93 15.89 0.21
C LEU A 28 -5.07 15.04 1.46
N THR A 29 -4.37 13.91 1.54
CA THR A 29 -4.43 13.05 2.72
C THR A 29 -3.70 13.67 3.91
N GLY A 30 -2.55 14.30 3.69
CA GLY A 30 -1.71 14.89 4.74
C GLY A 30 -1.32 13.91 5.85
N ARG A 31 -1.44 12.60 5.60
CA ARG A 31 -1.19 11.51 6.53
C ARG A 31 -0.63 10.29 5.79
N PRO A 32 0.00 9.33 6.49
CA PRO A 32 0.46 8.10 5.85
C PRO A 32 -0.65 7.41 5.07
N TRP A 33 -0.33 6.93 3.90
CA TRP A 33 -1.26 6.19 3.05
C TRP A 33 -0.59 5.01 2.36
N VAL A 34 -1.37 4.02 1.98
CA VAL A 34 -0.92 2.81 1.31
C VAL A 34 -1.76 2.56 0.06
N MET A 35 -1.11 2.04 -0.97
CA MET A 35 -1.73 1.76 -2.27
C MET A 35 -2.35 0.37 -2.32
N LEU A 36 -3.60 0.27 -2.78
CA LEU A 36 -4.30 -1.00 -3.02
C LEU A 36 -4.03 -1.50 -4.44
N SER A 37 -3.89 -2.82 -4.59
CA SER A 37 -3.75 -3.42 -5.93
C SER A 37 -5.04 -3.37 -6.76
N ALA A 38 -6.20 -3.29 -6.12
CA ALA A 38 -7.53 -3.21 -6.74
C ALA A 38 -7.79 -4.24 -7.86
N GLY A 39 -7.01 -5.33 -7.93
CA GLY A 39 -7.09 -6.34 -8.98
C GLY A 39 -6.29 -6.01 -10.24
N ALA A 40 -5.41 -5.01 -10.22
CA ALA A 40 -4.46 -4.74 -11.29
C ALA A 40 -3.56 -5.96 -11.56
N GLY A 41 -3.09 -6.09 -12.80
CA GLY A 41 -2.08 -7.06 -13.18
C GLY A 41 -0.74 -6.81 -12.49
N LYS A 42 0.18 -7.77 -12.56
CA LYS A 42 1.45 -7.71 -11.84
C LYS A 42 2.32 -6.52 -12.27
N GLU A 43 2.46 -6.30 -13.57
CA GLU A 43 3.29 -5.24 -14.11
C GLU A 43 2.64 -3.85 -13.94
N GLU A 44 1.34 -3.77 -14.15
CA GLU A 44 0.57 -2.54 -13.92
C GLU A 44 0.67 -2.11 -12.44
N PHE A 45 0.54 -3.06 -11.51
CA PHE A 45 0.64 -2.73 -10.09
C PHE A 45 2.05 -2.29 -9.68
N LYS A 46 3.11 -2.85 -10.26
CA LYS A 46 4.47 -2.34 -10.04
C LYS A 46 4.64 -0.90 -10.48
N LYS A 47 4.09 -0.52 -11.64
CA LYS A 47 4.11 0.88 -12.12
C LYS A 47 3.34 1.80 -11.17
N VAL A 48 2.13 1.40 -10.75
CA VAL A 48 1.33 2.12 -9.75
C VAL A 48 2.14 2.34 -8.47
N LEU A 49 2.80 1.30 -7.95
CA LEU A 49 3.61 1.40 -6.74
C LEU A 49 4.81 2.33 -6.92
N THR A 50 5.50 2.26 -8.05
CA THR A 50 6.64 3.14 -8.32
C THR A 50 6.22 4.62 -8.26
N LEU A 51 5.14 5.01 -8.93
CA LEU A 51 4.64 6.39 -8.89
C LEU A 51 4.10 6.77 -7.51
N SER A 52 3.38 5.86 -6.84
CA SER A 52 2.86 6.13 -5.50
C SER A 52 3.97 6.34 -4.47
N PHE A 53 5.06 5.56 -4.53
CA PHE A 53 6.21 5.75 -3.64
C PHE A 53 6.96 7.05 -3.93
N GLN A 54 7.11 7.44 -5.19
CA GLN A 54 7.67 8.75 -5.57
C GLN A 54 6.81 9.91 -5.07
N ALA A 55 5.53 9.68 -4.84
CA ALA A 55 4.59 10.67 -4.30
C ALA A 55 4.49 10.68 -2.76
N GLY A 56 5.19 9.79 -2.04
CA GLY A 56 5.16 9.76 -0.57
C GLY A 56 4.31 8.65 0.05
N CYS A 57 3.87 7.68 -0.75
CA CYS A 57 3.16 6.49 -0.26
C CYS A 57 4.02 5.67 0.70
N SER A 58 3.44 5.22 1.81
CA SER A 58 4.15 4.51 2.88
C SER A 58 4.16 2.98 2.73
N GLY A 59 3.44 2.43 1.76
CA GLY A 59 3.38 0.98 1.58
C GLY A 59 2.27 0.52 0.63
N PHE A 60 1.98 -0.77 0.65
CA PHE A 60 0.95 -1.33 -0.22
C PHE A 60 0.13 -2.43 0.46
N LEU A 61 -1.05 -2.69 -0.09
CA LEU A 61 -1.88 -3.85 0.23
C LEU A 61 -2.22 -4.57 -1.08
N ALA A 62 -1.72 -5.78 -1.23
CA ALA A 62 -1.95 -6.61 -2.40
C ALA A 62 -2.58 -7.95 -2.00
N GLY A 63 -3.72 -8.25 -2.59
CA GLY A 63 -4.43 -9.51 -2.42
C GLY A 63 -4.49 -10.25 -3.74
N ARG A 64 -5.51 -9.99 -4.54
CA ARG A 64 -5.77 -10.67 -5.82
C ARG A 64 -4.58 -10.62 -6.78
N ALA A 65 -3.83 -9.53 -6.82
CA ALA A 65 -2.61 -9.42 -7.62
C ALA A 65 -1.55 -10.48 -7.26
N ILE A 66 -1.58 -11.01 -6.03
CA ILE A 66 -0.64 -12.05 -5.57
C ILE A 66 -1.17 -13.46 -5.83
N TRP A 67 -2.43 -13.73 -5.46
CA TRP A 67 -2.94 -15.09 -5.37
C TRP A 67 -3.99 -15.49 -6.41
N LEU A 68 -4.55 -14.56 -7.20
CA LEU A 68 -5.65 -14.85 -8.12
C LEU A 68 -5.26 -15.88 -9.20
N GLU A 69 -4.04 -15.76 -9.74
CA GLU A 69 -3.49 -16.71 -10.72
C GLU A 69 -3.45 -18.15 -10.16
N ALA A 70 -3.03 -18.29 -8.90
CA ALA A 70 -3.00 -19.60 -8.25
C ALA A 70 -4.41 -20.17 -8.08
N LEU A 71 -5.36 -19.36 -7.59
CA LEU A 71 -6.73 -19.81 -7.36
C LEU A 71 -7.50 -20.13 -8.64
N SER A 72 -7.08 -19.59 -9.80
CA SER A 72 -7.65 -19.98 -11.09
C SER A 72 -7.46 -21.47 -11.45
N LYS A 73 -6.57 -22.17 -10.74
CA LYS A 73 -6.32 -23.61 -10.90
C LYS A 73 -7.23 -24.50 -10.05
N TYR A 74 -8.15 -23.89 -9.27
CA TYR A 74 -9.10 -24.70 -8.49
C TYR A 74 -9.88 -25.68 -9.39
N PRO A 75 -10.08 -26.95 -9.00
CA PRO A 75 -9.76 -27.55 -7.68
C PRO A 75 -8.37 -28.22 -7.57
N ASP A 76 -7.43 -27.98 -8.48
CA ASP A 76 -6.09 -28.58 -8.41
C ASP A 76 -5.24 -27.91 -7.31
N TRP A 77 -5.35 -28.42 -6.07
CA TRP A 77 -4.60 -27.93 -4.92
C TRP A 77 -3.09 -28.04 -5.06
N LYS A 78 -2.60 -29.03 -5.82
CA LYS A 78 -1.16 -29.20 -6.06
C LYS A 78 -0.63 -28.07 -6.94
N ALA A 79 -1.33 -27.76 -8.02
CA ALA A 79 -1.00 -26.62 -8.90
C ALA A 79 -1.10 -25.29 -8.15
N ILE A 80 -2.16 -25.08 -7.35
CA ILE A 80 -2.34 -23.88 -6.50
C ILE A 80 -1.12 -23.70 -5.60
N ASN A 81 -0.76 -24.73 -4.81
CA ASN A 81 0.36 -24.65 -3.88
C ASN A 81 1.69 -24.38 -4.60
N THR A 82 1.90 -24.98 -5.76
CA THR A 82 3.11 -24.75 -6.56
C THR A 82 3.24 -23.30 -7.00
N ILE A 83 2.15 -22.71 -7.51
CA ILE A 83 2.14 -21.29 -7.95
C ILE A 83 2.33 -20.37 -6.75
N LEU A 84 1.63 -20.59 -5.63
CA LEU A 84 1.76 -19.76 -4.43
C LEU A 84 3.18 -19.74 -3.88
N LYS A 85 3.82 -20.92 -3.77
CA LYS A 85 5.18 -21.05 -3.23
C LYS A 85 6.25 -20.46 -4.14
N ASN A 86 6.04 -20.48 -5.45
CA ASN A 86 7.03 -20.03 -6.42
C ASN A 86 6.73 -18.63 -6.94
N SER A 87 5.86 -18.51 -7.94
CA SER A 87 5.67 -17.22 -8.64
C SER A 87 5.01 -16.17 -7.77
N SER A 88 4.02 -16.55 -6.94
CA SER A 88 3.35 -15.59 -6.05
C SER A 88 4.26 -15.08 -4.94
N ALA A 89 5.00 -15.99 -4.28
CA ALA A 89 5.96 -15.61 -3.24
C ALA A 89 7.10 -14.74 -3.81
N LYS A 90 7.62 -15.10 -4.99
CA LYS A 90 8.64 -14.29 -5.68
C LYS A 90 8.14 -12.88 -5.97
N TYR A 91 6.95 -12.77 -6.55
CA TYR A 91 6.35 -11.47 -6.85
C TYR A 91 6.11 -10.62 -5.59
N LEU A 92 5.59 -11.24 -4.51
CA LEU A 92 5.42 -10.52 -3.24
C LEU A 92 6.76 -10.00 -2.69
N ASN A 93 7.83 -10.79 -2.78
CA ASN A 93 9.16 -10.36 -2.36
C ASN A 93 9.68 -9.19 -3.22
N GLU A 94 9.46 -9.22 -4.53
CA GLU A 94 9.80 -8.10 -5.42
C GLU A 94 9.09 -6.80 -5.02
N LEU A 95 7.79 -6.88 -4.69
CA LEU A 95 7.03 -5.72 -4.20
C LEU A 95 7.53 -5.23 -2.83
N ALA A 96 7.86 -6.16 -1.93
CA ALA A 96 8.41 -5.82 -0.62
C ALA A 96 9.77 -5.13 -0.73
N ASP A 97 10.63 -5.60 -1.64
CA ASP A 97 11.94 -4.97 -1.88
C ASP A 97 11.81 -3.59 -2.55
N LEU A 98 10.84 -3.42 -3.44
CA LEU A 98 10.50 -2.12 -4.00
C LEU A 98 10.07 -1.15 -2.90
N ALA A 99 9.15 -1.58 -2.02
CA ALA A 99 8.68 -0.77 -0.90
C ALA A 99 9.82 -0.40 0.06
N LYS A 100 10.68 -1.35 0.44
CA LYS A 100 11.85 -1.07 1.30
C LYS A 100 12.78 -0.01 0.73
N LYS A 101 12.90 0.05 -0.60
CA LYS A 101 13.81 0.99 -1.28
C LYS A 101 13.20 2.37 -1.51
N GLN A 102 11.89 2.46 -1.70
CA GLN A 102 11.26 3.67 -2.25
C GLN A 102 10.10 4.21 -1.42
N ALA A 103 9.45 3.40 -0.59
CA ALA A 103 8.31 3.89 0.20
C ALA A 103 8.79 4.84 1.31
N LEU A 104 8.01 5.89 1.55
CA LEU A 104 8.21 6.76 2.70
C LEU A 104 7.83 6.01 3.98
N PRO A 105 8.74 5.81 4.94
CA PRO A 105 8.37 5.22 6.23
C PRO A 105 7.23 6.01 6.88
N TRP A 106 6.19 5.33 7.33
CA TRP A 106 4.98 5.99 7.83
C TRP A 106 5.26 6.99 8.97
N TYR A 107 6.28 6.72 9.80
CA TYR A 107 6.69 7.58 10.92
C TYR A 107 7.50 8.82 10.47
N GLU A 108 7.93 8.88 9.21
CA GLU A 108 8.60 10.04 8.62
C GLU A 108 7.62 10.98 7.91
N ASN A 109 6.32 10.63 7.87
CA ASN A 109 5.32 11.50 7.27
C ASN A 109 5.23 12.83 8.02
N GLN A 110 5.05 13.91 7.29
CA GLN A 110 5.03 15.28 7.81
C GLN A 110 4.01 15.52 8.94
N CYS A 111 2.92 14.74 9.00
CA CYS A 111 1.95 14.84 10.09
C CYS A 111 2.53 14.53 11.48
N PHE A 112 3.71 13.91 11.54
CA PHE A 112 4.43 13.63 12.80
C PHE A 112 5.60 14.58 13.08
N SER A 113 5.97 15.47 12.12
CA SER A 113 7.15 16.34 12.22
C SER A 113 7.02 17.45 13.27
N ASN A 114 5.80 17.79 13.68
CA ASN A 114 5.52 18.90 14.62
C ASN A 114 5.43 18.43 16.09
N GLY A 115 6.24 17.47 16.49
CA GLY A 115 6.30 16.99 17.88
C GLY A 115 5.13 16.07 18.27
N GLY A 116 4.42 15.54 17.31
CA GLY A 116 3.45 14.48 17.54
C GLY A 116 4.14 13.26 18.14
N ASN A 117 3.85 12.94 19.40
CA ASN A 117 4.37 11.76 20.05
C ASN A 117 3.94 10.52 19.27
N LEU A 118 4.89 9.85 18.64
CA LEU A 118 4.72 8.55 17.97
C LEU A 118 4.51 7.40 18.97
N PHE A 119 4.15 7.71 20.22
CA PHE A 119 3.86 6.65 21.19
C PHE A 119 2.53 5.99 20.81
N PRO A 120 2.57 4.75 20.31
CA PRO A 120 1.33 4.02 20.12
C PRO A 120 0.72 3.84 21.51
N TYR A 121 -0.49 4.33 21.70
CA TYR A 121 -1.27 4.08 22.89
C TYR A 121 -1.56 2.57 22.97
N ARG A 122 -0.71 1.84 23.69
CA ARG A 122 -0.81 0.38 23.86
C ARG A 122 -1.53 -0.03 25.15
N THR A 123 -2.18 0.92 25.80
CA THR A 123 -2.89 0.66 27.07
C THR A 123 -4.31 0.15 26.80
N SER A 124 -4.92 -0.46 27.81
CA SER A 124 -6.34 -0.86 27.82
C SER A 124 -7.28 0.32 27.53
N ASP A 125 -6.83 1.54 27.81
CA ASP A 125 -7.61 2.78 27.64
C ASP A 125 -7.52 3.38 26.23
N PHE A 126 -6.84 2.72 25.31
CA PHE A 126 -6.67 3.18 23.91
C PHE A 126 -7.97 3.69 23.28
N ARG A 127 -9.08 2.98 23.48
CA ARG A 127 -10.39 3.35 22.89
C ARG A 127 -10.92 4.67 23.42
N HIS A 128 -10.74 4.94 24.72
CA HIS A 128 -11.18 6.18 25.35
C HIS A 128 -10.37 7.37 24.87
N ILE A 129 -9.04 7.23 24.85
CA ILE A 129 -8.11 8.26 24.39
C ILE A 129 -8.34 8.61 22.91
N TYR A 130 -8.62 7.61 22.06
CA TYR A 130 -8.92 7.81 20.64
C TYR A 130 -10.20 8.63 20.42
N VAL A 131 -11.27 8.33 21.16
CA VAL A 131 -12.54 9.05 21.07
C VAL A 131 -12.41 10.50 21.55
N GLU A 132 -11.63 10.75 22.61
CA GLU A 132 -11.38 12.11 23.10
C GLU A 132 -10.54 12.93 22.13
N GLY A 133 -9.58 12.32 21.44
CA GLY A 133 -8.76 12.97 20.42
C GLY A 133 -9.56 13.42 19.19
N LEU A 134 -10.67 12.73 18.86
CA LEU A 134 -11.55 13.10 17.76
C LEU A 134 -12.51 14.27 18.07
N LYS A 135 -12.65 14.65 19.33
CA LYS A 135 -13.53 15.75 19.78
C LYS A 135 -12.83 17.13 19.79
N LYS A 136 -11.56 17.16 19.45
CA LYS A 136 -10.77 18.38 19.29
C LYS A 136 -10.63 18.72 17.83
#